data_f3ca414da9513df64b5cf29ea51ce531
#
_entry.id   f3ca414da9513df64b5cf29ea51ce531
#
_cell.length_a   1.000
_cell.length_b   1.000
_cell.length_c   1.000
_cell.angle_alpha   90.00
_cell.angle_beta   90.00
_cell.angle_gamma   90.00
#
_symmetry.space_group_name_H-M   'P 1'
#
loop_
_entity.id
_entity.type
_entity.pdbx_description
1 polymer ?
#
loop_
_entity_poly.entity_id
_entity_poly.type
_entity_poly.pdbx_seq_one_letter_code
_entity_poly.pdbx_strand_id
1 'polypeptide(L)'
;MQVSLENTANLERRMTVNVPAARLNEVVESRLQEIARTSNMKGFRKGKVPAKVIEQRFGQQVRAEAYGDLVRMTFGEAVREKNLLPAGTPNIEAGKNGDDGEISFSATFEVVPDFGTIDVSKLEVVRETSKVEDADIE
;
A
#
# COMPACT_ATOMS: atom_id res chain seq x y z
N MET A 1 11.68 10.46 -2.54
CA MET A 1 10.56 10.01 -1.70
C MET A 1 10.93 10.28 -0.26
N GLN A 2 10.10 11.01 0.48
CA GLN A 2 10.30 11.24 1.90
C GLN A 2 9.20 10.48 2.65
N VAL A 3 9.61 9.67 3.65
CA VAL A 3 8.69 8.86 4.45
C VAL A 3 8.84 9.24 5.90
N SER A 4 7.76 9.74 6.51
CA SER A 4 7.65 10.00 7.94
C SER A 4 6.75 8.95 8.57
N LEU A 5 7.20 8.37 9.69
CA LEU A 5 6.45 7.35 10.43
C LEU A 5 6.16 7.86 11.84
N GLU A 6 4.89 7.87 12.22
CA GLU A 6 4.41 8.24 13.55
C GLU A 6 3.74 7.05 14.22
N ASN A 7 4.01 6.86 15.50
CA ASN A 7 3.34 5.87 16.33
C ASN A 7 2.09 6.52 16.94
N THR A 8 0.92 6.14 16.49
CA THR A 8 -0.35 6.73 16.95
C THR A 8 -0.90 6.00 18.16
N ALA A 9 -0.81 4.66 18.17
CA ALA A 9 -1.22 3.80 19.28
C ALA A 9 -0.30 2.58 19.39
N ASN A 10 -0.55 1.65 20.31
CA ASN A 10 0.34 0.51 20.57
C ASN A 10 0.74 -0.27 19.30
N LEU A 11 -0.22 -0.56 18.42
CA LEU A 11 0.02 -1.31 17.17
C LEU A 11 -0.27 -0.47 15.92
N GLU A 12 -0.93 0.68 16.09
CA GLU A 12 -1.30 1.56 14.98
C GLU A 12 -0.13 2.46 14.60
N ARG A 13 0.13 2.53 13.30
CA ARG A 13 1.15 3.37 12.69
C ARG A 13 0.52 4.28 11.66
N ARG A 14 0.91 5.55 11.70
CA ARG A 14 0.57 6.52 10.67
C ARG A 14 1.82 6.85 9.87
N MET A 15 1.78 6.57 8.59
CA MET A 15 2.88 6.83 7.68
C MET A 15 2.47 7.94 6.71
N THR A 16 3.23 9.02 6.67
CA THR A 16 3.08 10.09 5.69
C THR A 16 4.16 9.97 4.64
N VAL A 17 3.75 9.91 3.39
CA VAL A 17 4.65 9.77 2.24
C VAL A 17 4.49 10.96 1.31
N ASN A 18 5.61 11.58 0.95
CA ASN A 18 5.69 12.66 -0.03
C ASN A 18 6.34 12.13 -1.30
N VAL A 19 5.66 12.32 -2.42
CA VAL A 19 6.10 11.89 -3.75
C VAL A 19 6.12 13.08 -4.70
N PRO A 20 7.19 13.28 -5.50
CA PRO A 20 7.21 14.32 -6.52
C PRO A 20 6.08 14.14 -7.54
N ALA A 21 5.34 15.21 -7.84
CA ALA A 21 4.24 15.17 -8.82
C ALA A 21 4.72 14.80 -10.23
N ALA A 22 5.98 15.04 -10.54
CA ALA A 22 6.61 14.61 -11.79
C ALA A 22 6.41 13.12 -12.06
N ARG A 23 6.54 12.28 -11.02
CA ARG A 23 6.38 10.81 -11.13
C ARG A 23 4.94 10.42 -11.50
N LEU A 24 3.94 11.13 -10.99
CA LEU A 24 2.54 10.93 -11.37
C LEU A 24 2.31 11.38 -12.82
N ASN A 25 2.84 12.54 -13.21
CA ASN A 25 2.66 13.08 -14.54
C ASN A 25 3.24 12.17 -15.62
N GLU A 26 4.42 11.59 -15.40
CA GLU A 26 5.03 10.61 -16.31
C GLU A 26 4.14 9.38 -16.51
N VAL A 27 3.57 8.83 -15.44
CA VAL A 27 2.67 7.67 -15.51
C VAL A 27 1.38 8.04 -16.26
N VAL A 28 0.81 9.22 -15.96
CA VAL A 28 -0.41 9.71 -16.62
C VAL A 28 -0.17 9.90 -18.12
N GLU A 29 0.94 10.54 -18.50
CA GLU A 29 1.30 10.78 -19.89
C GLU A 29 1.50 9.48 -20.67
N SER A 30 2.22 8.52 -20.08
CA SER A 30 2.42 7.20 -20.67
C SER A 30 1.09 6.47 -20.93
N ARG A 31 0.18 6.48 -19.97
CA ARG A 31 -1.15 5.86 -20.12
C ARG A 31 -2.04 6.57 -21.15
N LEU A 32 -2.02 7.91 -21.18
CA LEU A 32 -2.76 8.67 -22.17
C LEU A 32 -2.25 8.37 -23.58
N GLN A 33 -0.93 8.21 -23.78
CA GLN A 33 -0.35 7.79 -25.06
C GLN A 33 -0.78 6.38 -25.47
N GLU A 34 -0.84 5.45 -24.52
CA GLU A 34 -1.33 4.10 -24.78
C GLU A 34 -2.80 4.09 -25.19
N ILE A 35 -3.64 4.82 -24.47
CA ILE A 35 -5.06 5.01 -24.82
C ILE A 35 -5.19 5.64 -26.22
N ALA A 36 -4.37 6.64 -26.54
CA ALA A 36 -4.39 7.28 -27.86
C ALA A 36 -4.09 6.29 -28.99
N ARG A 37 -3.21 5.31 -28.75
CA ARG A 37 -2.86 4.28 -29.75
C ARG A 37 -3.94 3.21 -29.90
N THR A 38 -4.62 2.86 -28.82
CA THR A 38 -5.57 1.73 -28.79
C THR A 38 -7.02 2.16 -28.98
N SER A 39 -7.36 3.39 -28.59
CA SER A 39 -8.74 3.88 -28.62
C SER A 39 -9.30 4.03 -30.02
N ASN A 40 -10.57 3.67 -30.17
CA ASN A 40 -11.36 3.88 -31.38
C ASN A 40 -12.42 4.96 -31.06
N MET A 41 -12.17 6.20 -31.49
CA MET A 41 -13.10 7.32 -31.28
C MET A 41 -13.83 7.69 -32.56
N LYS A 42 -15.14 7.92 -32.46
CA LYS A 42 -15.94 8.42 -33.58
C LYS A 42 -15.34 9.76 -34.10
N GLY A 43 -15.08 9.81 -35.39
CA GLY A 43 -14.50 11.00 -36.05
C GLY A 43 -12.98 10.97 -36.19
N PHE A 44 -12.29 9.97 -35.64
CA PHE A 44 -10.85 9.82 -35.75
C PHE A 44 -10.46 8.41 -36.23
N ARG A 45 -9.40 8.34 -37.03
CA ARG A 45 -8.80 7.05 -37.40
C ARG A 45 -8.12 6.45 -36.16
N LYS A 46 -8.27 5.14 -35.97
CA LYS A 46 -7.62 4.39 -34.87
C LYS A 46 -6.11 4.71 -34.78
N GLY A 47 -5.65 5.11 -33.61
CA GLY A 47 -4.26 5.47 -33.35
C GLY A 47 -3.85 6.88 -33.83
N LYS A 48 -4.79 7.70 -34.34
CA LYS A 48 -4.55 9.09 -34.80
C LYS A 48 -5.39 10.12 -34.05
N VAL A 49 -5.84 9.79 -32.86
CA VAL A 49 -6.58 10.72 -31.99
C VAL A 49 -5.58 11.71 -31.38
N PRO A 50 -5.83 13.03 -31.49
CA PRO A 50 -4.97 14.05 -30.85
C PRO A 50 -4.91 13.88 -29.33
N ALA A 51 -3.71 14.03 -28.75
CA ALA A 51 -3.50 13.86 -27.30
C ALA A 51 -4.43 14.75 -26.46
N LYS A 52 -4.67 15.98 -26.89
CA LYS A 52 -5.62 16.90 -26.21
C LYS A 52 -7.04 16.35 -26.07
N VAL A 53 -7.52 15.64 -27.11
CA VAL A 53 -8.88 15.06 -27.09
C VAL A 53 -8.95 13.87 -26.12
N ILE A 54 -7.90 13.07 -26.08
CA ILE A 54 -7.75 11.96 -25.12
C ILE A 54 -7.70 12.50 -23.70
N GLU A 55 -6.88 13.52 -23.46
CA GLU A 55 -6.73 14.14 -22.14
C GLU A 55 -8.04 14.75 -21.63
N GLN A 56 -8.78 15.47 -22.49
CA GLN A 56 -10.08 16.04 -22.13
C GLN A 56 -11.11 14.96 -21.75
N ARG A 57 -11.06 13.82 -22.39
CA ARG A 57 -12.07 12.79 -22.20
C ARG A 57 -11.71 11.78 -21.12
N PHE A 58 -10.45 11.43 -21.00
CA PHE A 58 -9.96 10.37 -20.11
C PHE A 58 -8.98 10.88 -19.04
N GLY A 59 -8.54 12.13 -19.13
CA GLY A 59 -7.48 12.65 -18.27
C GLY A 59 -7.79 12.56 -16.77
N GLN A 60 -9.01 12.89 -16.36
CA GLN A 60 -9.42 12.80 -14.95
C GLN A 60 -9.42 11.34 -14.45
N GLN A 61 -9.98 10.44 -15.25
CA GLN A 61 -10.02 9.02 -14.88
C GLN A 61 -8.62 8.43 -14.81
N VAL A 62 -7.80 8.65 -15.84
CA VAL A 62 -6.42 8.15 -15.90
C VAL A 62 -5.59 8.71 -14.75
N ARG A 63 -5.77 9.98 -14.41
CA ARG A 63 -5.07 10.60 -13.28
C ARG A 63 -5.48 9.98 -11.93
N ALA A 64 -6.77 9.70 -11.73
CA ALA A 64 -7.25 9.05 -10.52
C ALA A 64 -6.73 7.61 -10.39
N GLU A 65 -6.73 6.85 -11.48
CA GLU A 65 -6.18 5.49 -11.53
C GLU A 65 -4.66 5.51 -11.28
N ALA A 66 -3.92 6.37 -11.97
CA ALA A 66 -2.48 6.51 -11.80
C ALA A 66 -2.09 6.94 -10.38
N TYR A 67 -2.88 7.83 -9.76
CA TYR A 67 -2.69 8.21 -8.35
C TYR A 67 -2.88 7.00 -7.42
N GLY A 68 -3.94 6.23 -7.59
CA GLY A 68 -4.19 5.04 -6.79
C GLY A 68 -3.07 4.00 -6.88
N ASP A 69 -2.55 3.78 -8.09
CA ASP A 69 -1.44 2.85 -8.29
C ASP A 69 -0.12 3.38 -7.73
N LEU A 70 0.15 4.68 -7.88
CA LEU A 70 1.32 5.33 -7.30
C LEU A 70 1.32 5.21 -5.78
N VAL A 71 0.19 5.49 -5.12
CA VAL A 71 0.02 5.35 -3.67
C VAL A 71 0.28 3.90 -3.24
N ARG A 72 -0.28 2.93 -3.96
CA ARG A 72 -0.12 1.51 -3.66
C ARG A 72 1.32 1.04 -3.78
N MET A 73 2.02 1.47 -4.84
CA MET A 73 3.43 1.16 -5.05
C MET A 73 4.32 1.79 -3.98
N THR A 74 4.17 3.09 -3.74
CA THR A 74 4.99 3.83 -2.78
C THR A 74 4.75 3.39 -1.34
N PHE A 75 3.51 3.04 -0.98
CA PHE A 75 3.22 2.42 0.31
C PHE A 75 3.95 1.09 0.47
N GLY A 76 3.92 0.21 -0.54
CA GLY A 76 4.62 -1.07 -0.52
C GLY A 76 6.15 -0.91 -0.41
N GLU A 77 6.73 0.08 -1.10
CA GLU A 77 8.16 0.42 -1.00
C GLU A 77 8.51 0.91 0.41
N ALA A 78 7.71 1.82 0.97
CA ALA A 78 7.92 2.40 2.29
C ALA A 78 7.81 1.36 3.42
N VAL A 79 6.84 0.46 3.34
CA VAL A 79 6.65 -0.65 4.29
C VAL A 79 7.86 -1.58 4.28
N ARG A 80 8.40 -1.91 3.10
CA ARG A 80 9.60 -2.74 2.98
C ARG A 80 10.84 -2.04 3.53
N GLU A 81 11.03 -0.75 3.21
CA GLU A 81 12.16 0.04 3.69
C GLU A 81 12.20 0.13 5.21
N LYS A 82 11.02 0.22 5.85
CA LYS A 82 10.89 0.29 7.31
C LYS A 82 10.76 -1.08 7.98
N ASN A 83 10.82 -2.19 7.23
CA ASN A 83 10.63 -3.55 7.75
C ASN A 83 9.35 -3.72 8.57
N LEU A 84 8.27 -3.09 8.15
CA LEU A 84 6.97 -3.17 8.80
C LEU A 84 6.15 -4.33 8.23
N LEU A 85 5.36 -4.98 9.08
CA LEU A 85 4.41 -6.03 8.69
C LEU A 85 2.99 -5.53 8.96
N PRO A 86 2.31 -4.95 7.94
CA PRO A 86 0.92 -4.53 8.10
C PRO A 86 0.01 -5.75 8.38
N ALA A 87 -0.84 -5.64 9.40
CA ALA A 87 -1.78 -6.70 9.79
C ALA A 87 -3.08 -6.68 8.98
N GLY A 88 -3.35 -5.59 8.24
CA GLY A 88 -4.58 -5.43 7.48
C GLY A 88 -4.46 -4.43 6.34
N THR A 89 -5.61 -4.06 5.77
CA THR A 89 -5.68 -3.05 4.71
C THR A 89 -5.44 -1.66 5.31
N PRO A 90 -4.48 -0.87 4.78
CA PRO A 90 -4.25 0.49 5.26
C PRO A 90 -5.43 1.40 4.92
N ASN A 91 -5.76 2.30 5.84
CA ASN A 91 -6.64 3.42 5.55
C ASN A 91 -5.80 4.55 4.95
N ILE A 92 -6.06 4.89 3.69
CA ILE A 92 -5.30 5.88 2.95
C ILE A 92 -6.11 7.17 2.86
N GLU A 93 -5.54 8.24 3.36
CA GLU A 93 -6.07 9.60 3.27
C GLU A 93 -5.18 10.42 2.34
N ALA A 94 -5.80 11.09 1.36
CA ALA A 94 -5.08 12.02 0.53
C ALA A 94 -4.64 13.21 1.38
N GLY A 95 -3.35 13.49 1.39
CA GLY A 95 -2.78 14.67 2.03
C GLY A 95 -3.02 15.93 1.20
N LYS A 96 -2.67 17.07 1.77
CA LYS A 96 -2.69 18.33 1.03
C LYS A 96 -1.55 18.28 0.00
N ASN A 97 -1.89 18.61 -1.25
CA ASN A 97 -0.86 18.85 -2.26
C ASN A 97 0.00 20.03 -1.76
N GLY A 98 1.29 19.79 -1.60
CA GLY A 98 2.22 20.83 -1.20
C GLY A 98 2.32 21.91 -2.31
N ASP A 99 2.61 23.15 -1.91
CA ASP A 99 2.86 24.25 -2.86
C ASP A 99 4.06 23.99 -3.78
N ASP A 100 4.94 23.06 -3.39
CA ASP A 100 6.16 22.68 -4.12
C ASP A 100 5.95 21.60 -5.19
N GLY A 101 4.70 21.30 -5.57
CA GLY A 101 4.41 20.26 -6.56
C GLY A 101 4.65 18.85 -6.07
N GLU A 102 4.61 18.62 -4.77
CA GLU A 102 4.64 17.30 -4.15
C GLU A 102 3.22 16.80 -3.85
N ILE A 103 3.04 15.51 -4.02
CA ILE A 103 1.81 14.81 -3.65
C ILE A 103 2.08 14.11 -2.33
N SER A 104 1.29 14.45 -1.31
CA SER A 104 1.36 13.77 -0.02
C SER A 104 0.15 12.88 0.21
N PHE A 105 0.36 11.77 0.90
CA PHE A 105 -0.72 10.94 1.42
C PHE A 105 -0.33 10.38 2.78
N SER A 106 -1.33 10.14 3.62
CA SER A 106 -1.17 9.48 4.92
C SER A 106 -1.81 8.10 4.86
N ALA A 107 -1.08 7.10 5.31
CA ALA A 107 -1.59 5.75 5.46
C ALA A 107 -1.60 5.37 6.94
N THR A 108 -2.77 5.04 7.47
CA THR A 108 -2.94 4.53 8.83
C THR A 108 -3.19 3.04 8.77
N PHE A 109 -2.39 2.25 9.46
CA PHE A 109 -2.46 0.79 9.45
C PHE A 109 -1.95 0.21 10.77
N GLU A 110 -2.40 -0.98 11.09
CA GLU A 110 -1.91 -1.76 12.21
C GLU A 110 -0.73 -2.63 11.79
N VAL A 111 0.23 -2.81 12.69
CA VAL A 111 1.38 -3.68 12.46
C VAL A 111 1.31 -4.92 13.35
N VAL A 112 1.82 -6.03 12.84
CA VAL A 112 2.01 -7.22 13.65
C VAL A 112 3.09 -6.92 14.70
N PRO A 113 2.82 -7.14 16.00
CA PRO A 113 3.82 -6.93 17.03
C PRO A 113 4.98 -7.93 16.88
N ASP A 114 6.18 -7.45 17.13
CA ASP A 114 7.35 -8.32 17.26
C ASP A 114 7.39 -8.86 18.69
N PHE A 115 7.15 -10.16 18.82
CA PHE A 115 7.19 -10.85 20.13
C PHE A 115 8.62 -11.19 20.59
N GLY A 116 9.63 -10.92 19.76
CA GLY A 116 11.00 -11.28 20.05
C GLY A 116 11.18 -12.80 20.23
N THR A 117 12.25 -13.19 20.88
CA THR A 117 12.48 -14.60 21.29
C THR A 117 11.76 -14.87 22.61
N ILE A 118 10.76 -15.75 22.56
CA ILE A 118 10.08 -16.21 23.78
C ILE A 118 11.02 -17.18 24.50
N ASP A 119 11.47 -16.81 25.70
CA ASP A 119 12.28 -17.68 26.57
C ASP A 119 11.36 -18.70 27.24
N VAL A 120 11.35 -19.91 26.70
CA VAL A 120 10.55 -21.04 27.21
C VAL A 120 11.28 -21.81 28.32
N SER A 121 12.53 -21.47 28.65
CA SER A 121 13.34 -22.22 29.64
C SER A 121 12.80 -22.13 31.07
N LYS A 122 11.93 -21.12 31.32
CA LYS A 122 11.29 -20.89 32.65
C LYS A 122 9.87 -21.44 32.74
N LEU A 123 9.37 -22.08 31.67
CA LEU A 123 8.03 -22.65 31.66
C LEU A 123 8.07 -24.02 32.35
N GLU A 124 7.38 -24.17 33.48
CA GLU A 124 7.10 -25.43 34.09
C GLU A 124 5.84 -26.02 33.48
N VAL A 125 5.99 -27.15 32.78
CA VAL A 125 4.88 -27.90 32.20
C VAL A 125 4.61 -29.11 33.04
N VAL A 126 3.45 -29.15 33.70
CA VAL A 126 2.99 -30.34 34.42
C VAL A 126 2.30 -31.27 33.43
N ARG A 127 2.87 -32.43 33.21
CA ARG A 127 2.25 -33.47 32.41
C ARG A 127 1.59 -34.49 33.37
N GLU A 128 0.29 -34.53 33.36
CA GLU A 128 -0.44 -35.57 34.09
C GLU A 128 -0.23 -36.93 33.38
N THR A 129 0.29 -37.89 34.10
CA THR A 129 0.45 -39.27 33.62
C THR A 129 -0.29 -40.20 34.58
N SER A 130 -1.18 -41.01 34.05
CA SER A 130 -1.76 -42.13 34.79
C SER A 130 -0.95 -43.38 34.54
N LYS A 131 -0.67 -44.12 35.61
CA LYS A 131 -0.15 -45.50 35.49
C LYS A 131 -1.36 -46.44 35.51
N VAL A 132 -1.43 -47.27 34.50
CA VAL A 132 -2.41 -48.37 34.49
C VAL A 132 -1.87 -49.46 35.40
N GLU A 133 -2.59 -49.78 36.46
CA GLU A 133 -2.28 -50.88 37.36
C GLU A 133 -3.08 -52.15 36.97
N ASP A 134 -2.61 -53.31 37.39
CA ASP A 134 -3.26 -54.59 37.03
C ASP A 134 -4.75 -54.65 37.49
N ALA A 135 -5.13 -53.82 38.46
CA ALA A 135 -6.50 -53.67 38.94
C ALA A 135 -7.42 -52.91 37.96
N ASP A 136 -6.84 -52.17 37.01
CA ASP A 136 -7.59 -51.39 35.99
C ASP A 136 -7.90 -52.26 34.74
N ILE A 137 -7.43 -53.51 34.73
CA ILE A 137 -7.61 -54.46 33.63
C ILE A 137 -8.60 -55.55 34.09
N GLU A 138 -9.89 -55.29 33.96
CA GLU A 138 -10.94 -56.31 34.05
C GLU A 138 -11.58 -56.57 32.70
#